data_6242d75d02d3168b1053dc33ff682045
#
_entry.id   6242d75d02d3168b1053dc33ff682045
#
_cell.length_a   1.000
_cell.length_b   1.000
_cell.length_c   1.000
_cell.angle_alpha   90.00
_cell.angle_beta   90.00
_cell.angle_gamma   90.00
#
_symmetry.space_group_name_H-M   'P 1'
#
loop_
_entity.id
_entity.type
_entity.pdbx_description
1 polymer ?
#
loop_
_entity_poly.entity_id
_entity_poly.type
_entity_poly.pdbx_seq_one_letter_code
_entity_poly.pdbx_strand_id
1 'polypeptide(L)'
;MRFSYAEAMTDFRYYIPLAQAAEAAGYHGMTIPDSIAYPFESDSKYPYTPDGNREFLDGKAFIETFVLTAALGAVTTKLRFNFFVLKLPIRPPALVAKQVGSLAALIGNRVGFGVGTSPWPEDYELLGVPFAKRGKRIDECIEIIKGLTTGDYFEFHGEFYDIPKTKMTPAPTEPIPVLIGGHADAALRRAARNDGWMHGGGDPQELDRLIARLRQLREEEGRTGPFEIHVISVDGFTVDGVKRLEDKGVTDVIVGFRIPYIMGQDTEPLESKIRNLEMFAENVIAKV
;
A
#
# COMPACT_ATOMS: atom_id res chain seq x y z
N MET A 1 18.57 4.19 -0.87
CA MET A 1 17.11 4.56 -0.91
C MET A 1 16.39 3.79 -2.01
N ARG A 2 15.15 3.29 -1.80
CA ARG A 2 14.30 2.68 -2.84
C ARG A 2 13.24 3.68 -3.28
N PHE A 3 12.77 3.57 -4.54
CA PHE A 3 11.73 4.46 -5.08
C PHE A 3 10.57 3.66 -5.64
N SER A 4 9.35 4.04 -5.28
CA SER A 4 8.11 3.47 -5.79
C SER A 4 7.33 4.53 -6.58
N TYR A 5 6.99 4.22 -7.83
CA TYR A 5 6.14 5.07 -8.64
C TYR A 5 4.69 4.95 -8.19
N ALA A 6 4.04 6.09 -7.95
CA ALA A 6 2.63 6.16 -7.60
C ALA A 6 1.82 6.69 -8.77
N GLU A 7 0.95 5.85 -9.31
CA GLU A 7 -0.08 6.24 -10.27
C GLU A 7 -1.43 5.68 -9.81
N ALA A 8 -2.43 6.53 -9.80
CA ALA A 8 -3.79 6.16 -9.44
C ALA A 8 -4.79 7.00 -10.22
N MET A 9 -6.01 6.47 -10.44
CA MET A 9 -7.08 7.21 -11.09
C MET A 9 -6.73 7.75 -12.49
N THR A 10 -5.86 7.04 -13.20
CA THR A 10 -5.49 7.28 -14.60
C THR A 10 -6.31 6.41 -15.54
N ASP A 11 -6.14 6.57 -16.84
CA ASP A 11 -6.67 5.62 -17.81
C ASP A 11 -6.10 4.22 -17.51
N PHE A 12 -6.97 3.23 -17.26
CA PHE A 12 -6.55 1.89 -16.85
C PHE A 12 -5.66 1.19 -17.90
N ARG A 13 -5.74 1.61 -19.16
CA ARG A 13 -4.89 1.10 -20.25
C ARG A 13 -3.42 1.52 -20.10
N TYR A 14 -3.14 2.54 -19.29
CA TYR A 14 -1.79 3.07 -19.07
C TYR A 14 -0.98 2.28 -18.03
N TYR A 15 -1.64 1.48 -17.17
CA TYR A 15 -0.91 0.79 -16.10
C TYR A 15 0.20 -0.13 -16.60
N ILE A 16 -0.06 -0.93 -17.64
CA ILE A 16 0.97 -1.86 -18.20
C ILE A 16 2.17 -1.09 -18.76
N PRO A 17 2.03 -0.15 -19.72
CA PRO A 17 3.18 0.59 -20.22
C PRO A 17 3.88 1.42 -19.14
N LEU A 18 3.18 1.96 -18.16
CA LEU A 18 3.79 2.70 -17.05
C LEU A 18 4.61 1.79 -16.12
N ALA A 19 4.13 0.59 -15.81
CA ALA A 19 4.89 -0.36 -15.01
C ALA A 19 6.18 -0.80 -15.71
N GLN A 20 6.11 -1.06 -17.03
CA GLN A 20 7.28 -1.40 -17.83
C GLN A 20 8.29 -0.24 -17.92
N ALA A 21 7.80 0.98 -18.12
CA ALA A 21 8.64 2.18 -18.15
C ALA A 21 9.29 2.45 -16.78
N ALA A 22 8.55 2.28 -15.67
CA ALA A 22 9.09 2.42 -14.32
C ALA A 22 10.18 1.38 -14.02
N GLU A 23 9.97 0.12 -14.42
CA GLU A 23 11.01 -0.92 -14.30
C GLU A 23 12.25 -0.57 -15.12
N ALA A 24 12.09 -0.16 -16.38
CA ALA A 24 13.17 0.23 -17.26
C ALA A 24 13.96 1.44 -16.75
N ALA A 25 13.27 2.40 -16.15
CA ALA A 25 13.87 3.60 -15.55
C ALA A 25 14.54 3.35 -14.19
N GLY A 26 14.44 2.12 -13.63
CA GLY A 26 15.13 1.75 -12.40
C GLY A 26 14.37 1.99 -11.10
N TYR A 27 13.06 2.20 -11.16
CA TYR A 27 12.24 2.19 -9.95
C TYR A 27 12.25 0.81 -9.30
N HIS A 28 12.28 0.80 -7.98
CA HIS A 28 12.21 -0.44 -7.21
C HIS A 28 10.80 -1.01 -7.17
N GLY A 29 9.80 -0.15 -7.13
CA GLY A 29 8.42 -0.58 -7.02
C GLY A 29 7.39 0.34 -7.65
N MET A 30 6.14 -0.11 -7.60
CA MET A 30 4.96 0.67 -7.97
C MET A 30 3.90 0.49 -6.89
N THR A 31 3.21 1.57 -6.50
CA THR A 31 2.10 1.49 -5.57
C THR A 31 0.81 1.10 -6.30
N ILE A 32 0.02 0.23 -5.67
CA ILE A 32 -1.26 -0.23 -6.20
C ILE A 32 -2.37 0.29 -5.29
N PRO A 33 -3.27 1.15 -5.79
CA PRO A 33 -4.38 1.67 -5.02
C PRO A 33 -5.48 0.63 -4.83
N ASP A 34 -6.32 0.83 -3.81
CA ASP A 34 -7.50 0.01 -3.55
C ASP A 34 -8.75 0.87 -3.36
N SER A 35 -9.76 0.64 -4.18
CA SER A 35 -11.11 1.14 -4.01
C SER A 35 -12.11 0.13 -4.58
N ILE A 36 -13.21 -0.11 -3.84
CA ILE A 36 -14.24 -1.07 -4.28
C ILE A 36 -15.30 -0.37 -5.12
N ALA A 37 -15.83 0.75 -4.61
CA ALA A 37 -16.89 1.50 -5.26
C ALA A 37 -16.92 2.94 -4.76
N TYR A 38 -17.64 3.80 -5.50
CA TYR A 38 -17.99 5.14 -5.06
C TYR A 38 -19.50 5.17 -4.72
N PRO A 39 -19.89 5.49 -3.49
CA PRO A 39 -21.30 5.52 -3.09
C PRO A 39 -22.01 6.72 -3.66
N PHE A 40 -23.30 6.58 -3.97
CA PHE A 40 -24.15 7.67 -4.46
C PHE A 40 -24.31 8.78 -3.41
N GLU A 41 -24.53 8.41 -2.16
CA GLU A 41 -24.62 9.35 -1.02
C GLU A 41 -23.59 8.98 0.04
N SER A 42 -22.94 9.98 0.65
CA SER A 42 -22.00 9.78 1.74
C SER A 42 -21.66 11.07 2.47
N ASP A 43 -21.73 11.04 3.80
CA ASP A 43 -21.23 12.10 4.68
C ASP A 43 -19.76 11.91 5.06
N SER A 44 -19.13 10.85 4.60
CA SER A 44 -17.73 10.51 4.93
C SER A 44 -16.75 11.48 4.29
N LYS A 45 -15.79 11.96 5.08
CA LYS A 45 -14.75 12.87 4.61
C LYS A 45 -13.50 12.14 4.16
N TYR A 46 -12.83 12.69 3.15
CA TYR A 46 -11.53 12.21 2.72
C TYR A 46 -10.42 12.80 3.61
N PRO A 47 -9.60 11.98 4.26
CA PRO A 47 -8.66 12.46 5.27
C PRO A 47 -7.46 13.25 4.71
N TYR A 48 -7.22 13.19 3.40
CA TYR A 48 -6.04 13.81 2.75
C TYR A 48 -6.38 15.03 1.89
N THR A 49 -7.65 15.49 1.88
CA THR A 49 -8.03 16.78 1.29
C THR A 49 -8.32 17.79 2.39
N PRO A 50 -7.97 19.08 2.22
CA PRO A 50 -8.13 20.10 3.28
C PRO A 50 -9.58 20.31 3.73
N ASP A 51 -10.53 20.16 2.80
CA ASP A 51 -11.98 20.33 3.03
C ASP A 51 -12.69 18.99 3.33
N GLY A 52 -11.98 17.88 3.21
CA GLY A 52 -12.53 16.53 3.36
C GLY A 52 -13.36 16.07 2.15
N ASN A 53 -13.37 16.83 1.04
CA ASN A 53 -14.10 16.48 -0.16
C ASN A 53 -13.54 15.21 -0.81
N ARG A 54 -14.41 14.30 -1.20
CA ARG A 54 -14.10 13.04 -1.90
C ARG A 54 -14.76 12.90 -3.28
N GLU A 55 -15.50 13.91 -3.72
CA GLU A 55 -16.22 13.89 -5.02
C GLU A 55 -15.26 13.69 -6.20
N PHE A 56 -13.97 14.04 -6.05
CA PHE A 56 -12.97 13.76 -7.06
C PHE A 56 -12.85 12.26 -7.40
N LEU A 57 -13.33 11.37 -6.53
CA LEU A 57 -13.32 9.91 -6.76
C LEU A 57 -14.46 9.45 -7.68
N ASP A 58 -15.50 10.27 -7.89
CA ASP A 58 -16.62 9.91 -8.74
C ASP A 58 -16.16 9.65 -10.19
N GLY A 59 -16.56 8.51 -10.72
CA GLY A 59 -16.17 8.06 -12.05
C GLY A 59 -14.70 7.71 -12.25
N LYS A 60 -13.86 7.74 -11.21
CA LYS A 60 -12.46 7.30 -11.32
C LYS A 60 -12.34 5.79 -11.46
N ALA A 61 -11.49 5.37 -12.38
CA ALA A 61 -11.22 3.95 -12.59
C ALA A 61 -10.26 3.41 -11.52
N PHE A 62 -10.72 2.41 -10.79
CA PHE A 62 -9.89 1.58 -9.92
C PHE A 62 -10.03 0.13 -10.36
N ILE A 63 -8.94 -0.44 -10.85
CA ILE A 63 -8.90 -1.89 -11.11
C ILE A 63 -8.65 -2.59 -9.78
N GLU A 64 -9.33 -3.72 -9.56
CA GLU A 64 -9.17 -4.51 -8.34
C GLU A 64 -7.70 -4.86 -8.11
N THR A 65 -7.25 -4.67 -6.87
CA THR A 65 -5.83 -4.64 -6.48
C THR A 65 -5.07 -5.90 -6.88
N PHE A 66 -5.62 -7.10 -6.66
CA PHE A 66 -4.97 -8.37 -7.02
C PHE A 66 -4.96 -8.62 -8.52
N VAL A 67 -6.05 -8.27 -9.22
CA VAL A 67 -6.18 -8.38 -10.68
C VAL A 67 -5.15 -7.49 -11.37
N LEU A 68 -5.06 -6.22 -10.96
CA LEU A 68 -4.09 -5.29 -11.51
C LEU A 68 -2.66 -5.79 -11.26
N THR A 69 -2.35 -6.16 -10.02
CA THR A 69 -1.00 -6.60 -9.67
C THR A 69 -0.58 -7.87 -10.44
N ALA A 70 -1.50 -8.82 -10.64
CA ALA A 70 -1.20 -10.02 -11.43
C ALA A 70 -0.87 -9.67 -12.89
N ALA A 71 -1.63 -8.76 -13.49
CA ALA A 71 -1.39 -8.31 -14.86
C ALA A 71 -0.02 -7.59 -15.00
N LEU A 72 0.30 -6.68 -14.06
CA LEU A 72 1.57 -5.96 -14.05
C LEU A 72 2.77 -6.87 -13.73
N GLY A 73 2.58 -7.81 -12.81
CA GLY A 73 3.59 -8.80 -12.45
C GLY A 73 3.98 -9.73 -13.59
N ALA A 74 3.02 -10.03 -14.50
CA ALA A 74 3.27 -10.88 -15.67
C ALA A 74 4.10 -10.17 -16.77
N VAL A 75 4.13 -8.85 -16.80
CA VAL A 75 4.83 -8.05 -17.82
C VAL A 75 6.09 -7.34 -17.30
N THR A 76 6.45 -7.59 -16.06
CA THR A 76 7.65 -7.05 -15.38
C THR A 76 8.43 -8.18 -14.71
N THR A 77 9.70 -7.96 -14.41
CA THR A 77 10.61 -8.99 -13.86
C THR A 77 11.21 -8.65 -12.51
N LYS A 78 11.34 -7.37 -12.18
CA LYS A 78 12.00 -6.87 -10.96
C LYS A 78 11.11 -5.95 -10.14
N LEU A 79 10.17 -5.24 -10.77
CA LEU A 79 9.34 -4.24 -10.14
C LEU A 79 8.49 -4.87 -9.02
N ARG A 80 8.60 -4.34 -7.80
CA ARG A 80 7.79 -4.74 -6.64
C ARG A 80 6.48 -3.97 -6.63
N PHE A 81 5.39 -4.62 -6.25
CA PHE A 81 4.06 -4.01 -6.15
C PHE A 81 3.67 -3.85 -4.69
N ASN A 82 3.57 -2.60 -4.23
CA ASN A 82 3.20 -2.26 -2.86
C ASN A 82 1.73 -1.83 -2.83
N PHE A 83 0.86 -2.58 -2.17
CA PHE A 83 -0.54 -2.15 -2.00
C PHE A 83 -0.57 -0.89 -1.13
N PHE A 84 -1.27 0.15 -1.59
CA PHE A 84 -1.22 1.46 -0.94
C PHE A 84 -2.62 2.07 -0.74
N VAL A 85 -3.41 1.56 0.19
CA VAL A 85 -3.30 0.32 0.94
C VAL A 85 -4.58 -0.50 0.75
N LEU A 86 -4.47 -1.84 0.82
CA LEU A 86 -5.64 -2.72 0.74
C LEU A 86 -6.52 -2.50 1.99
N LYS A 87 -7.83 -2.29 1.80
CA LYS A 87 -8.84 -2.18 2.86
C LYS A 87 -9.13 -3.59 3.39
N LEU A 88 -8.27 -4.09 4.29
CA LEU A 88 -8.26 -5.51 4.66
C LEU A 88 -9.49 -5.99 5.43
N PRO A 89 -10.03 -5.25 6.45
CA PRO A 89 -11.11 -5.79 7.29
C PRO A 89 -12.46 -6.04 6.59
N ILE A 90 -12.63 -5.50 5.38
CA ILE A 90 -13.86 -5.69 4.59
C ILE A 90 -13.83 -6.98 3.73
N ARG A 91 -12.73 -7.73 3.78
CA ARG A 91 -12.48 -8.93 2.95
C ARG A 91 -12.36 -10.18 3.82
N PRO A 92 -12.84 -11.36 3.37
CA PRO A 92 -12.60 -12.62 4.07
C PRO A 92 -11.09 -12.93 4.09
N PRO A 93 -10.46 -13.05 5.28
CA PRO A 93 -9.00 -13.18 5.39
C PRO A 93 -8.44 -14.45 4.74
N ALA A 94 -9.16 -15.57 4.77
CA ALA A 94 -8.72 -16.79 4.11
C ALA A 94 -8.68 -16.65 2.57
N LEU A 95 -9.64 -15.91 1.98
CA LEU A 95 -9.62 -15.59 0.56
C LEU A 95 -8.45 -14.66 0.21
N VAL A 96 -8.22 -13.63 1.02
CA VAL A 96 -7.09 -12.71 0.83
C VAL A 96 -5.75 -13.46 0.97
N ALA A 97 -5.63 -14.37 1.94
CA ALA A 97 -4.44 -15.22 2.08
C ALA A 97 -4.18 -16.03 0.80
N LYS A 98 -5.24 -16.61 0.22
CA LYS A 98 -5.15 -17.34 -1.05
C LYS A 98 -4.72 -16.44 -2.19
N GLN A 99 -5.30 -15.25 -2.30
CA GLN A 99 -5.00 -14.27 -3.36
C GLN A 99 -3.55 -13.78 -3.25
N VAL A 100 -3.14 -13.28 -2.08
CA VAL A 100 -1.80 -12.71 -1.91
C VAL A 100 -0.70 -13.79 -1.96
N GLY A 101 -0.96 -14.98 -1.40
CA GLY A 101 -0.02 -16.10 -1.46
C GLY A 101 0.17 -16.63 -2.88
N SER A 102 -0.91 -16.77 -3.65
CA SER A 102 -0.85 -17.17 -5.06
C SER A 102 -0.13 -16.12 -5.90
N LEU A 103 -0.45 -14.83 -5.66
CA LEU A 103 0.18 -13.72 -6.36
C LEU A 103 1.70 -13.69 -6.09
N ALA A 104 2.10 -13.75 -4.81
CA ALA A 104 3.51 -13.73 -4.44
C ALA A 104 4.28 -14.92 -5.05
N ALA A 105 3.70 -16.12 -5.03
CA ALA A 105 4.29 -17.30 -5.68
C ALA A 105 4.43 -17.11 -7.19
N LEU A 106 3.41 -16.52 -7.84
CA LEU A 106 3.37 -16.34 -9.30
C LEU A 106 4.39 -15.31 -9.79
N ILE A 107 4.58 -14.22 -9.05
CA ILE A 107 5.44 -13.10 -9.47
C ILE A 107 6.79 -13.04 -8.73
N GLY A 108 7.21 -14.12 -8.05
CA GLY A 108 8.54 -14.22 -7.41
C GLY A 108 8.68 -13.31 -6.18
N ASN A 109 7.72 -13.33 -5.26
CA ASN A 109 7.68 -12.59 -3.99
C ASN A 109 7.73 -11.04 -4.11
N ARG A 110 7.47 -10.49 -5.29
CA ARG A 110 7.51 -9.03 -5.56
C ARG A 110 6.27 -8.29 -5.03
N VAL A 111 5.80 -8.63 -3.84
CA VAL A 111 4.62 -8.04 -3.20
C VAL A 111 5.01 -7.36 -1.89
N GLY A 112 4.60 -6.11 -1.70
CA GLY A 112 4.51 -5.44 -0.43
C GLY A 112 3.04 -5.36 -0.01
N PHE A 113 2.65 -6.14 1.01
CA PHE A 113 1.28 -6.27 1.44
C PHE A 113 0.88 -5.09 2.35
N GLY A 114 0.67 -3.93 1.73
CA GLY A 114 0.21 -2.72 2.40
C GLY A 114 -1.28 -2.79 2.74
N VAL A 115 -1.63 -2.65 4.02
CA VAL A 115 -3.00 -2.82 4.52
C VAL A 115 -3.44 -1.69 5.42
N GLY A 116 -4.74 -1.41 5.41
CA GLY A 116 -5.38 -0.41 6.26
C GLY A 116 -6.82 -0.78 6.60
N THR A 117 -7.43 0.02 7.50
CA THR A 117 -8.78 -0.26 8.00
C THR A 117 -9.91 0.36 7.18
N SER A 118 -9.64 1.20 6.22
CA SER A 118 -10.55 2.18 5.62
C SER A 118 -11.20 3.15 6.63
N PRO A 119 -11.27 4.45 6.35
CA PRO A 119 -12.02 5.40 7.17
C PRO A 119 -13.53 5.39 6.88
N TRP A 120 -13.99 4.72 5.81
CA TRP A 120 -15.33 4.85 5.26
C TRP A 120 -16.27 3.72 5.68
N PRO A 121 -17.37 4.02 6.40
CA PRO A 121 -18.41 3.06 6.74
C PRO A 121 -19.05 2.39 5.51
N GLU A 122 -19.18 3.12 4.41
CA GLU A 122 -19.82 2.64 3.17
C GLU A 122 -19.08 1.45 2.54
N ASP A 123 -17.76 1.37 2.68
CA ASP A 123 -16.99 0.20 2.25
C ASP A 123 -17.42 -1.06 3.00
N TYR A 124 -17.72 -0.92 4.29
CA TYR A 124 -18.15 -2.01 5.16
C TYR A 124 -19.60 -2.40 4.90
N GLU A 125 -20.48 -1.42 4.73
CA GLU A 125 -21.88 -1.63 4.42
C GLU A 125 -22.05 -2.39 3.11
N LEU A 126 -21.36 -1.96 2.06
CA LEU A 126 -21.39 -2.60 0.74
C LEU A 126 -21.04 -4.10 0.79
N LEU A 127 -20.13 -4.49 1.69
CA LEU A 127 -19.66 -5.87 1.82
C LEU A 127 -20.27 -6.63 3.01
N GLY A 128 -21.26 -6.03 3.69
CA GLY A 128 -21.97 -6.66 4.80
C GLY A 128 -21.11 -6.90 6.04
N VAL A 129 -20.04 -6.10 6.24
CA VAL A 129 -19.12 -6.23 7.37
C VAL A 129 -19.37 -5.11 8.38
N PRO A 130 -19.50 -5.38 9.69
CA PRO A 130 -19.65 -4.32 10.68
C PRO A 130 -18.44 -3.37 10.73
N PHE A 131 -18.70 -2.05 10.67
CA PHE A 131 -17.65 -1.02 10.78
C PHE A 131 -17.02 -0.96 12.17
N ALA A 132 -17.81 -1.28 13.20
CA ALA A 132 -17.34 -1.34 14.58
C ALA A 132 -16.23 -2.39 14.75
N LYS A 133 -15.29 -2.11 15.67
CA LYS A 133 -14.16 -3.00 15.99
C LYS A 133 -13.24 -3.35 14.80
N ARG A 134 -13.29 -2.59 13.68
CA ARG A 134 -12.46 -2.83 12.50
C ARG A 134 -10.94 -2.91 12.80
N GLY A 135 -10.50 -2.19 13.85
CA GLY A 135 -9.10 -2.24 14.33
C GLY A 135 -8.70 -3.60 14.91
N LYS A 136 -9.59 -4.29 15.64
CA LYS A 136 -9.34 -5.65 16.11
C LYS A 136 -9.48 -6.67 14.98
N ARG A 137 -10.46 -6.45 14.10
CA ARG A 137 -10.70 -7.33 12.94
C ARG A 137 -9.49 -7.39 12.01
N ILE A 138 -8.82 -6.25 11.73
CA ILE A 138 -7.61 -6.26 10.88
C ILE A 138 -6.46 -7.00 11.55
N ASP A 139 -6.34 -6.96 12.89
CA ASP A 139 -5.30 -7.68 13.61
C ASP A 139 -5.46 -9.19 13.43
N GLU A 140 -6.68 -9.74 13.56
CA GLU A 140 -6.97 -11.15 13.26
C GLU A 140 -6.76 -11.49 11.77
N CYS A 141 -7.18 -10.61 10.85
CA CYS A 141 -6.92 -10.81 9.42
C CYS A 141 -5.43 -10.96 9.12
N ILE A 142 -4.58 -10.10 9.70
CA ILE A 142 -3.12 -10.15 9.49
C ILE A 142 -2.55 -11.48 10.01
N GLU A 143 -2.95 -11.92 11.19
CA GLU A 143 -2.51 -13.17 11.78
C GLU A 143 -2.90 -14.37 10.93
N ILE A 144 -4.16 -14.43 10.52
CA ILE A 144 -4.69 -15.49 9.64
C ILE A 144 -3.93 -15.54 8.31
N ILE A 145 -3.70 -14.38 7.68
CA ILE A 145 -3.00 -14.32 6.40
C ILE A 145 -1.54 -14.76 6.56
N LYS A 146 -0.83 -14.28 7.58
CA LYS A 146 0.53 -14.72 7.87
C LYS A 146 0.60 -16.23 8.09
N GLY A 147 -0.32 -16.80 8.87
CA GLY A 147 -0.36 -18.24 9.12
C GLY A 147 -0.67 -19.07 7.88
N LEU A 148 -1.71 -18.69 7.11
CA LEU A 148 -2.12 -19.44 5.93
C LEU A 148 -1.12 -19.36 4.75
N THR A 149 -0.30 -18.32 4.70
CA THR A 149 0.71 -18.14 3.64
C THR A 149 2.04 -18.84 3.93
N THR A 150 2.19 -19.50 5.08
CA THR A 150 3.40 -20.29 5.39
C THR A 150 3.54 -21.56 4.53
N GLY A 151 2.42 -22.08 4.01
CA GLY A 151 2.40 -23.38 3.34
C GLY A 151 2.31 -24.58 4.29
N ASP A 152 2.24 -24.37 5.59
CA ASP A 152 2.04 -25.38 6.61
C ASP A 152 0.58 -25.46 7.10
N TYR A 153 0.26 -26.45 7.94
CA TYR A 153 -1.05 -26.51 8.58
C TYR A 153 -1.15 -25.38 9.63
N PHE A 154 -2.22 -24.61 9.52
CA PHE A 154 -2.53 -23.48 10.40
C PHE A 154 -4.00 -23.58 10.84
N GLU A 155 -4.27 -23.18 12.07
CA GLU A 155 -5.61 -23.00 12.64
C GLU A 155 -5.66 -21.69 13.41
N PHE A 156 -6.85 -21.08 13.52
CA PHE A 156 -7.04 -19.82 14.23
C PHE A 156 -8.43 -19.76 14.85
N HIS A 157 -8.51 -19.32 16.12
CA HIS A 157 -9.74 -19.14 16.87
C HIS A 157 -9.76 -17.76 17.50
N GLY A 158 -10.53 -16.83 16.90
CA GLY A 158 -10.57 -15.42 17.29
C GLY A 158 -11.96 -14.90 17.65
N GLU A 159 -12.07 -13.60 17.84
CA GLU A 159 -13.34 -12.91 18.10
C GLU A 159 -14.23 -12.84 16.84
N PHE A 160 -13.59 -12.71 15.65
CA PHE A 160 -14.29 -12.47 14.38
C PHE A 160 -14.20 -13.65 13.42
N TYR A 161 -13.18 -14.47 13.54
CA TYR A 161 -12.89 -15.54 12.60
C TYR A 161 -12.55 -16.84 13.34
N ASP A 162 -13.00 -17.93 12.74
CA ASP A 162 -12.67 -19.30 13.16
C ASP A 162 -12.18 -20.06 11.92
N ILE A 163 -10.90 -20.40 11.87
CA ILE A 163 -10.27 -21.09 10.75
C ILE A 163 -9.88 -22.49 11.20
N PRO A 164 -10.53 -23.54 10.67
CA PRO A 164 -10.18 -24.91 11.02
C PRO A 164 -8.77 -25.24 10.52
N LYS A 165 -8.13 -26.20 11.15
CA LYS A 165 -6.78 -26.64 10.79
C LYS A 165 -6.70 -27.00 9.31
N THR A 166 -6.06 -26.13 8.54
CA THR A 166 -6.01 -26.22 7.08
C THR A 166 -4.65 -25.85 6.54
N LYS A 167 -4.35 -26.28 5.31
CA LYS A 167 -3.11 -25.97 4.60
C LYS A 167 -3.44 -25.31 3.27
N MET A 168 -2.71 -24.24 2.93
CA MET A 168 -2.92 -23.47 1.70
C MET A 168 -1.73 -23.57 0.77
N THR A 169 -1.97 -23.91 -0.50
CA THR A 169 -0.96 -23.99 -1.56
C THR A 169 -1.47 -23.35 -2.85
N PRO A 170 -0.59 -22.73 -3.72
CA PRO A 170 0.84 -22.54 -3.47
C PRO A 170 1.11 -21.57 -2.34
N ALA A 171 2.25 -21.71 -1.69
CA ALA A 171 2.77 -20.74 -0.74
C ALA A 171 3.92 -19.94 -1.36
N PRO A 172 4.13 -18.67 -0.98
CA PRO A 172 5.30 -17.91 -1.36
C PRO A 172 6.58 -18.57 -0.79
N THR A 173 7.71 -18.35 -1.44
CA THR A 173 9.00 -18.91 -0.99
C THR A 173 9.65 -18.09 0.12
N GLU A 174 9.15 -16.86 0.36
CA GLU A 174 9.57 -15.96 1.42
C GLU A 174 8.33 -15.37 2.11
N PRO A 175 8.40 -14.99 3.39
CA PRO A 175 7.31 -14.30 4.07
C PRO A 175 6.93 -13.02 3.33
N ILE A 176 5.63 -12.78 3.17
CA ILE A 176 5.12 -11.56 2.53
C ILE A 176 5.21 -10.42 3.55
N PRO A 177 5.97 -9.33 3.29
CA PRO A 177 6.07 -8.21 4.22
C PRO A 177 4.73 -7.49 4.38
N VAL A 178 4.26 -7.37 5.62
CA VAL A 178 3.02 -6.65 5.96
C VAL A 178 3.33 -5.21 6.34
N LEU A 179 2.84 -4.28 5.53
CA LEU A 179 3.06 -2.83 5.70
C LEU A 179 1.74 -2.19 6.14
N ILE A 180 1.77 -1.36 7.18
CA ILE A 180 0.56 -0.77 7.75
C ILE A 180 0.42 0.68 7.33
N GLY A 181 -0.70 1.03 6.71
CA GLY A 181 -1.04 2.42 6.40
C GLY A 181 -1.79 3.12 7.53
N GLY A 182 -1.59 4.44 7.63
CA GLY A 182 -2.32 5.34 8.51
C GLY A 182 -1.45 6.06 9.54
N HIS A 183 -1.94 7.21 10.02
CA HIS A 183 -1.21 8.13 10.90
C HIS A 183 -1.68 8.08 12.37
N ALA A 184 -2.83 7.47 12.65
CA ALA A 184 -3.35 7.35 14.01
C ALA A 184 -2.45 6.44 14.87
N ASP A 185 -2.33 6.72 16.18
CA ASP A 185 -1.49 5.94 17.11
C ASP A 185 -1.81 4.43 17.07
N ALA A 186 -3.08 4.06 16.87
CA ALA A 186 -3.47 2.65 16.71
C ALA A 186 -2.87 2.00 15.44
N ALA A 187 -2.70 2.76 14.35
CA ALA A 187 -2.04 2.28 13.14
C ALA A 187 -0.53 2.18 13.35
N LEU A 188 0.09 3.15 14.02
CA LEU A 188 1.53 3.11 14.35
C LEU A 188 1.86 1.93 15.28
N ARG A 189 1.04 1.65 16.31
CA ARG A 189 1.20 0.46 17.18
C ARG A 189 1.11 -0.83 16.38
N ARG A 190 0.19 -0.90 15.41
CA ARG A 190 0.07 -2.06 14.52
C ARG A 190 1.30 -2.18 13.63
N ALA A 191 1.77 -1.08 13.05
CA ALA A 191 2.99 -1.05 12.24
C ALA A 191 4.21 -1.53 13.03
N ALA A 192 4.38 -1.08 14.27
CA ALA A 192 5.49 -1.47 15.14
C ALA A 192 5.61 -2.99 15.35
N ARG A 193 4.49 -3.72 15.30
CA ARG A 193 4.43 -5.19 15.42
C ARG A 193 4.56 -5.93 14.10
N ASN A 194 4.55 -5.22 12.97
CA ASN A 194 4.64 -5.79 11.63
C ASN A 194 5.94 -5.39 10.91
N ASP A 195 5.97 -5.48 9.59
CA ASP A 195 7.21 -5.42 8.82
C ASP A 195 7.49 -4.03 8.25
N GLY A 196 6.52 -3.10 8.32
CA GLY A 196 6.71 -1.73 7.86
C GLY A 196 5.49 -0.83 8.05
N TRP A 197 5.70 0.45 7.69
CA TRP A 197 4.72 1.51 7.76
C TRP A 197 4.67 2.30 6.46
N MET A 198 3.47 2.73 6.08
CA MET A 198 3.22 3.51 4.87
C MET A 198 2.56 4.85 5.22
N HIS A 199 3.25 5.94 4.89
CA HIS A 199 2.82 7.31 5.10
C HIS A 199 2.09 7.84 3.87
N GLY A 200 0.89 8.36 4.06
CA GLY A 200 0.01 8.85 2.98
C GLY A 200 0.27 10.29 2.51
N GLY A 201 1.38 10.90 2.92
CA GLY A 201 1.66 12.33 2.68
C GLY A 201 1.19 13.22 3.83
N GLY A 202 1.44 14.52 3.74
CA GLY A 202 1.09 15.51 4.75
C GLY A 202 2.24 16.46 5.10
N ASP A 203 2.12 17.14 6.26
CA ASP A 203 3.11 18.09 6.76
C ASP A 203 4.43 17.37 7.09
N PRO A 204 5.60 17.88 6.62
CA PRO A 204 6.91 17.35 6.99
C PRO A 204 7.19 17.29 8.49
N GLN A 205 6.67 18.24 9.29
CA GLN A 205 6.81 18.20 10.75
C GLN A 205 5.98 17.08 11.38
N GLU A 206 4.83 16.76 10.80
CA GLU A 206 4.03 15.61 11.21
C GLU A 206 4.77 14.31 10.92
N LEU A 207 5.39 14.17 9.76
CA LEU A 207 6.20 13.01 9.41
C LEU A 207 7.29 12.74 10.45
N ASP A 208 8.01 13.76 10.91
CA ASP A 208 9.06 13.62 11.91
C ASP A 208 8.52 13.09 13.25
N ARG A 209 7.36 13.61 13.68
CA ARG A 209 6.68 13.13 14.91
C ARG A 209 6.21 11.69 14.78
N LEU A 210 5.67 11.31 13.63
CA LEU A 210 5.19 9.95 13.37
C LEU A 210 6.35 8.95 13.34
N ILE A 211 7.47 9.28 12.71
CA ILE A 211 8.68 8.43 12.71
C ILE A 211 9.24 8.29 14.12
N ALA A 212 9.34 9.37 14.89
CA ALA A 212 9.81 9.31 16.27
C ALA A 212 8.89 8.42 17.14
N ARG A 213 7.57 8.58 17.00
CA ARG A 213 6.59 7.74 17.70
C ARG A 213 6.70 6.27 17.32
N LEU A 214 6.89 6.00 16.04
CA LEU A 214 7.03 4.63 15.52
C LEU A 214 8.29 3.93 16.09
N ARG A 215 9.41 4.64 16.18
CA ARG A 215 10.65 4.14 16.81
C ARG A 215 10.40 3.77 18.28
N GLN A 216 9.81 4.70 19.05
CA GLN A 216 9.44 4.44 20.44
C GLN A 216 8.59 3.18 20.58
N LEU A 217 7.54 3.04 19.75
CA LEU A 217 6.66 1.88 19.79
C LEU A 217 7.37 0.57 19.45
N ARG A 218 8.31 0.59 18.50
CA ARG A 218 9.12 -0.60 18.17
C ARG A 218 10.04 -1.00 19.33
N GLU A 219 10.62 -0.02 20.03
CA GLU A 219 11.41 -0.26 21.24
C GLU A 219 10.55 -0.85 22.35
N GLU A 220 9.35 -0.31 22.61
CA GLU A 220 8.37 -0.84 23.55
C GLU A 220 7.98 -2.31 23.24
N GLU A 221 7.88 -2.67 21.94
CA GLU A 221 7.56 -4.03 21.47
C GLU A 221 8.82 -4.94 21.38
N GLY A 222 10.02 -4.44 21.72
CA GLY A 222 11.28 -5.19 21.65
C GLY A 222 11.68 -5.58 20.22
N ARG A 223 11.25 -4.83 19.19
CA ARG A 223 11.45 -5.15 17.77
C ARG A 223 12.69 -4.46 17.23
N THR A 224 13.73 -5.23 16.92
CA THR A 224 15.01 -4.73 16.39
C THR A 224 15.30 -5.15 14.94
N GLY A 225 14.48 -6.04 14.35
CA GLY A 225 14.66 -6.54 12.99
C GLY A 225 14.41 -5.47 11.90
N PRO A 226 14.63 -5.83 10.63
CA PRO A 226 14.34 -4.96 9.48
C PRO A 226 12.93 -4.38 9.53
N PHE A 227 12.80 -3.13 9.08
CA PHE A 227 11.53 -2.41 9.08
C PHE A 227 11.50 -1.43 7.93
N GLU A 228 10.44 -1.50 7.12
CA GLU A 228 10.27 -0.62 5.98
C GLU A 228 9.49 0.63 6.36
N ILE A 229 9.97 1.80 5.95
CA ILE A 229 9.27 3.09 6.10
C ILE A 229 9.08 3.68 4.70
N HIS A 230 7.85 3.62 4.18
CA HIS A 230 7.47 4.16 2.89
C HIS A 230 6.82 5.52 3.06
N VAL A 231 7.31 6.56 2.38
CA VAL A 231 6.79 7.91 2.55
C VAL A 231 6.48 8.62 1.24
N ILE A 232 5.42 9.42 1.24
CA ILE A 232 5.20 10.50 0.28
C ILE A 232 5.71 11.79 0.93
N SER A 233 6.70 12.45 0.31
CA SER A 233 7.27 13.69 0.80
C SER A 233 7.81 14.55 -0.33
N VAL A 234 7.72 15.87 -0.20
CA VAL A 234 8.35 16.82 -1.14
C VAL A 234 9.87 16.68 -1.16
N ASP A 235 10.49 16.26 -0.06
CA ASP A 235 11.91 15.94 0.01
C ASP A 235 12.31 14.82 -0.95
N GLY A 236 11.38 13.94 -1.31
CA GLY A 236 11.63 12.84 -2.26
C GLY A 236 11.98 13.30 -3.68
N PHE A 237 11.75 14.57 -4.02
CA PHE A 237 11.96 15.09 -5.37
C PHE A 237 13.35 15.72 -5.59
N THR A 238 14.24 15.71 -4.60
CA THR A 238 15.61 16.22 -4.74
C THR A 238 16.62 15.28 -4.09
N VAL A 239 17.83 15.21 -4.61
CA VAL A 239 18.92 14.37 -4.07
C VAL A 239 19.18 14.66 -2.59
N ASP A 240 19.27 15.96 -2.22
CA ASP A 240 19.52 16.36 -0.83
C ASP A 240 18.31 16.08 0.08
N GLY A 241 17.10 16.19 -0.45
CA GLY A 241 15.90 15.82 0.30
C GLY A 241 15.82 14.31 0.55
N VAL A 242 16.17 13.50 -0.44
CA VAL A 242 16.25 12.03 -0.30
C VAL A 242 17.26 11.65 0.79
N LYS A 243 18.44 12.29 0.84
CA LYS A 243 19.41 12.06 1.91
C LYS A 243 18.85 12.42 3.30
N ARG A 244 18.12 13.56 3.42
CA ARG A 244 17.44 13.90 4.68
C ARG A 244 16.40 12.85 5.09
N LEU A 245 15.66 12.27 4.14
CA LEU A 245 14.72 11.17 4.43
C LEU A 245 15.46 9.90 4.86
N GLU A 246 16.58 9.58 4.24
CA GLU A 246 17.42 8.44 4.59
C GLU A 246 17.98 8.57 6.02
N ASP A 247 18.46 9.76 6.39
CA ASP A 247 18.93 10.08 7.76
C ASP A 247 17.81 9.91 8.80
N LYS A 248 16.55 10.10 8.40
CA LYS A 248 15.36 9.82 9.23
C LYS A 248 14.98 8.35 9.28
N GLY A 249 15.70 7.46 8.57
CA GLY A 249 15.43 6.02 8.51
C GLY A 249 14.31 5.63 7.55
N VAL A 250 13.93 6.52 6.63
CA VAL A 250 13.05 6.18 5.51
C VAL A 250 13.77 5.18 4.60
N THR A 251 13.08 4.14 4.17
CA THR A 251 13.63 3.11 3.30
C THR A 251 13.12 3.22 1.86
N ASP A 252 11.91 3.77 1.70
CA ASP A 252 11.20 3.86 0.43
C ASP A 252 10.55 5.23 0.26
N VAL A 253 10.82 5.87 -0.85
CA VAL A 253 10.15 7.11 -1.26
C VAL A 253 9.12 6.79 -2.32
N ILE A 254 7.88 7.23 -2.08
CA ILE A 254 6.77 7.10 -3.03
C ILE A 254 6.65 8.43 -3.78
N VAL A 255 6.77 8.38 -5.10
CA VAL A 255 6.71 9.56 -5.98
C VAL A 255 5.61 9.43 -7.03
N GLY A 256 4.86 10.49 -7.21
CA GLY A 256 3.88 10.67 -8.29
C GLY A 256 4.02 12.07 -8.87
N PHE A 257 3.72 12.24 -10.15
CA PHE A 257 4.02 13.47 -10.89
C PHE A 257 2.79 14.35 -11.16
N ARG A 258 1.66 14.00 -10.56
CA ARG A 258 0.45 14.83 -10.59
C ARG A 258 -0.27 14.81 -9.25
N ILE A 259 -1.10 15.81 -9.02
CA ILE A 259 -2.03 15.84 -7.90
C ILE A 259 -3.26 15.01 -8.29
N PRO A 260 -3.55 13.87 -7.61
CA PRO A 260 -4.65 12.99 -8.01
C PRO A 260 -6.04 13.50 -7.58
N TYR A 261 -6.12 14.49 -6.69
CA TYR A 261 -7.35 14.97 -6.03
C TYR A 261 -8.08 16.04 -6.85
N ILE A 262 -8.20 15.84 -8.17
CA ILE A 262 -8.88 16.77 -9.08
C ILE A 262 -10.12 16.13 -9.70
N MET A 263 -11.16 16.95 -9.89
CA MET A 263 -12.39 16.52 -10.54
C MET A 263 -12.16 16.11 -12.00
N GLY A 264 -13.00 15.22 -12.49
CA GLY A 264 -12.97 14.75 -13.88
C GLY A 264 -11.89 13.70 -14.14
N GLN A 265 -11.84 13.24 -15.39
CA GLN A 265 -10.89 12.19 -15.82
C GLN A 265 -9.47 12.77 -15.97
N ASP A 266 -8.50 11.91 -15.76
CA ASP A 266 -7.09 12.22 -16.09
C ASP A 266 -6.93 12.29 -17.61
N THR A 267 -6.49 13.43 -18.10
CA THR A 267 -6.28 13.70 -19.54
C THR A 267 -4.81 13.79 -19.92
N GLU A 268 -3.89 13.55 -18.97
CA GLU A 268 -2.45 13.57 -19.26
C GLU A 268 -2.09 12.43 -20.20
N PRO A 269 -1.44 12.69 -21.34
CA PRO A 269 -1.03 11.65 -22.26
C PRO A 269 -0.01 10.67 -21.65
N LEU A 270 -0.06 9.41 -22.08
CA LEU A 270 0.85 8.36 -21.62
C LEU A 270 2.33 8.75 -21.79
N GLU A 271 2.67 9.34 -22.92
CA GLU A 271 4.05 9.76 -23.25
C GLU A 271 4.56 10.84 -22.28
N SER A 272 3.67 11.71 -21.79
CA SER A 272 4.03 12.72 -20.80
C SER A 272 4.31 12.09 -19.43
N LYS A 273 3.50 11.12 -19.03
CA LYS A 273 3.70 10.34 -17.80
C LYS A 273 5.01 9.56 -17.83
N ILE A 274 5.31 8.87 -18.94
CA ILE A 274 6.57 8.14 -19.13
C ILE A 274 7.75 9.11 -19.05
N ARG A 275 7.69 10.24 -19.75
CA ARG A 275 8.76 11.25 -19.71
C ARG A 275 9.00 11.78 -18.29
N ASN A 276 7.94 12.05 -17.52
CA ASN A 276 8.08 12.54 -16.14
C ASN A 276 8.81 11.52 -15.26
N LEU A 277 8.46 10.23 -15.35
CA LEU A 277 9.12 9.20 -14.55
C LEU A 277 10.59 8.96 -14.99
N GLU A 278 10.89 9.03 -16.29
CA GLU A 278 12.26 8.93 -16.82
C GLU A 278 13.12 10.10 -16.35
N MET A 279 12.62 11.33 -16.48
CA MET A 279 13.32 12.54 -16.02
C MET A 279 13.61 12.50 -14.51
N PHE A 280 12.69 12.00 -13.72
CA PHE A 280 12.92 11.84 -12.28
C PHE A 280 14.01 10.79 -12.02
N ALA A 281 13.98 9.67 -12.72
CA ALA A 281 14.99 8.63 -12.59
C ALA A 281 16.40 9.14 -12.91
N GLU A 282 16.56 9.89 -14.00
CA GLU A 282 17.84 10.51 -14.39
C GLU A 282 18.31 11.56 -13.39
N ASN A 283 17.39 12.39 -12.85
CA ASN A 283 17.75 13.53 -12.01
C ASN A 283 17.89 13.19 -10.52
N VAL A 284 17.23 12.16 -10.05
CA VAL A 284 17.21 11.78 -8.63
C VAL A 284 17.69 10.34 -8.43
N ILE A 285 17.01 9.32 -9.00
CA ILE A 285 17.30 7.91 -8.70
C ILE A 285 18.75 7.56 -9.02
N ALA A 286 19.25 7.98 -10.19
CA ALA A 286 20.61 7.70 -10.63
C ALA A 286 21.72 8.43 -9.83
N LYS A 287 21.34 9.32 -8.90
CA LYS A 287 22.29 10.18 -8.14
C LYS A 287 22.30 9.91 -6.63
N VAL A 288 21.50 8.95 -6.17
CA VAL A 288 21.40 8.58 -4.73
C VAL A 288 21.72 7.13 -4.47
#